data_470f7848de260af8d50db2f558673dec
#
_entry.id   470f7848de260af8d50db2f558673dec
#
_cell.length_a   1.000
_cell.length_b   1.000
_cell.length_c   1.000
_cell.angle_alpha   90.00
_cell.angle_beta   90.00
_cell.angle_gamma   90.00
#
_symmetry.space_group_name_H-M   'P 1'
#
loop_
_entity.id
_entity.type
_entity.pdbx_description
1 polymer ?
#
loop_
_entity_poly.entity_id
_entity_poly.type
_entity_poly.pdbx_seq_one_letter_code
_entity_poly.pdbx_strand_id
1 'polypeptide(L)'
;MLNGYMVISVDELGKLFDYTWNNETKSANITLIPKKSTPVPQSGGDPKEVKPILPNGEELTSGSAYIMDFETGDEIYSFDGDTQKAVASIAKMMSVYVILDAIKNGEIALDTVVPISENVYNLSRVEDYKMMVNLHYDETYTVDEMIDMIIIDSAAACVTAVAELISGSEKEFVKRMNEKAKEIGIGSVFYNGTGVCLNPETDKENLMSAKEVAIMAKCMIEDYPDITERTKCASVNFHGQTYYNLNKMFTDYYYEGADGFKNGMTPASGYCMCGTAIRDGKRIITVTLPSNSNEARFTDTTKMFDYGFSVLGVDVSDAQSKNPNVPNVKDGDEITVNIDGNYVMEFPDQQPVVINNRVLIPIRALMETLEKKVEWDSENSQVIISDDTTTVKLSAGNDKMIKEVTNPLTGETTTEEVILDAAPVNINSRILLPIRAVVEAFGAAVIWEEETKTILIIAGVC
;
A
#
# COMPACT_ATOMS: atom_id res chain seq x y z
N MET A 1 -29.68 -28.30 6.86
CA MET A 1 -29.61 -28.07 8.31
C MET A 1 -30.57 -29.02 9.00
N LEU A 2 -30.12 -29.82 9.96
CA LEU A 2 -30.94 -30.69 10.78
C LEU A 2 -30.85 -30.18 12.22
N ASN A 3 -31.96 -29.79 12.84
CA ASN A 3 -32.02 -29.27 14.21
C ASN A 3 -31.10 -28.08 14.51
N GLY A 4 -30.90 -27.18 13.56
CA GLY A 4 -30.02 -26.00 13.75
C GLY A 4 -28.52 -26.27 13.54
N TYR A 5 -28.13 -27.48 13.21
CA TYR A 5 -26.73 -27.85 12.91
C TYR A 5 -26.50 -27.94 11.40
N MET A 6 -25.32 -27.49 10.96
CA MET A 6 -24.87 -27.71 9.59
C MET A 6 -24.46 -29.18 9.46
N VAL A 7 -25.06 -29.92 8.52
CA VAL A 7 -24.71 -31.31 8.21
C VAL A 7 -23.93 -31.32 6.93
N ILE A 8 -22.69 -31.76 6.98
CA ILE A 8 -21.79 -31.97 5.84
C ILE A 8 -21.71 -33.47 5.58
N SER A 9 -21.79 -33.90 4.32
CA SER A 9 -21.61 -35.30 3.98
C SER A 9 -20.16 -35.75 4.22
N VAL A 10 -19.98 -37.04 4.54
CA VAL A 10 -18.64 -37.62 4.75
C VAL A 10 -17.75 -37.47 3.50
N ASP A 11 -18.36 -37.55 2.32
CA ASP A 11 -17.67 -37.38 1.04
C ASP A 11 -17.22 -35.93 0.81
N GLU A 12 -17.97 -34.95 1.28
CA GLU A 12 -17.59 -33.53 1.22
C GLU A 12 -16.50 -33.20 2.26
N LEU A 13 -16.56 -33.79 3.45
CA LEU A 13 -15.52 -33.68 4.46
C LEU A 13 -14.16 -34.21 3.95
N GLY A 14 -14.16 -35.34 3.21
CA GLY A 14 -12.94 -35.93 2.64
C GLY A 14 -12.29 -35.10 1.54
N LYS A 15 -13.01 -34.11 0.96
CA LYS A 15 -12.43 -33.16 0.02
C LYS A 15 -11.69 -32.03 0.70
N LEU A 16 -12.05 -31.72 1.95
CA LEU A 16 -11.54 -30.58 2.71
C LEU A 16 -10.47 -30.97 3.74
N PHE A 17 -10.59 -32.18 4.34
CA PHE A 17 -9.73 -32.62 5.45
C PHE A 17 -9.38 -34.08 5.33
N ASP A 18 -8.23 -34.50 5.84
CA ASP A 18 -7.96 -35.91 6.11
C ASP A 18 -8.75 -36.34 7.35
N TYR A 19 -9.56 -37.38 7.22
CA TYR A 19 -10.34 -37.89 8.32
C TYR A 19 -10.25 -39.43 8.40
N THR A 20 -10.40 -39.97 9.59
CA THR A 20 -10.61 -41.40 9.83
C THR A 20 -11.96 -41.60 10.46
N TRP A 21 -12.78 -42.48 9.86
CA TRP A 21 -14.08 -42.85 10.39
C TRP A 21 -14.01 -44.05 11.31
N ASN A 22 -14.51 -43.96 12.52
CA ASN A 22 -14.65 -45.09 13.44
C ASN A 22 -16.08 -45.64 13.37
N ASN A 23 -16.20 -46.84 12.82
CA ASN A 23 -17.50 -47.53 12.64
C ASN A 23 -18.15 -47.98 13.95
N GLU A 24 -17.39 -48.21 15.00
CA GLU A 24 -17.92 -48.68 16.29
C GLU A 24 -18.49 -47.52 17.10
N THR A 25 -17.79 -46.39 17.15
CA THR A 25 -18.20 -45.22 17.90
C THR A 25 -19.06 -44.25 17.07
N LYS A 26 -19.20 -44.49 15.75
CA LYS A 26 -19.90 -43.58 14.80
C LYS A 26 -19.37 -42.15 14.87
N SER A 27 -18.06 -42.01 14.99
CA SER A 27 -17.37 -40.72 15.08
C SER A 27 -16.27 -40.59 14.03
N ALA A 28 -16.02 -39.34 13.60
CA ALA A 28 -14.91 -38.99 12.74
C ALA A 28 -13.82 -38.26 13.54
N ASN A 29 -12.59 -38.73 13.45
CA ASN A 29 -11.42 -37.95 13.87
C ASN A 29 -10.96 -37.13 12.67
N ILE A 30 -11.08 -35.82 12.77
CA ILE A 30 -10.67 -34.85 11.74
C ILE A 30 -9.31 -34.30 12.17
N THR A 31 -8.29 -34.52 11.35
CA THR A 31 -6.99 -33.90 11.54
C THR A 31 -6.89 -32.71 10.60
N LEU A 32 -6.77 -31.51 11.18
CA LEU A 32 -6.45 -30.29 10.41
C LEU A 32 -4.98 -30.37 10.01
N ILE A 33 -4.69 -31.12 8.97
CA ILE A 33 -3.40 -31.03 8.29
C ILE A 33 -3.60 -30.01 7.19
N PRO A 34 -2.88 -28.87 7.18
CA PRO A 34 -2.91 -28.00 6.02
C PRO A 34 -2.54 -28.86 4.82
N LYS A 35 -3.47 -29.04 3.86
CA LYS A 35 -3.12 -29.65 2.58
C LYS A 35 -1.93 -28.85 2.07
N LYS A 36 -0.74 -29.49 2.03
CA LYS A 36 0.36 -28.92 1.26
C LYS A 36 -0.23 -28.61 -0.11
N SER A 37 -0.30 -27.33 -0.44
CA SER A 37 -0.55 -26.90 -1.79
C SER A 37 0.32 -27.80 -2.66
N THR A 38 -0.27 -28.54 -3.58
CA THR A 38 0.47 -29.26 -4.61
C THR A 38 1.42 -28.23 -5.21
N PRO A 39 2.74 -28.43 -5.14
CA PRO A 39 3.64 -27.51 -5.83
C PRO A 39 3.21 -27.55 -7.28
N VAL A 40 2.94 -26.39 -7.85
CA VAL A 40 2.96 -26.22 -9.30
C VAL A 40 4.26 -26.90 -9.73
N PRO A 41 4.28 -27.81 -10.72
CA PRO A 41 5.48 -28.52 -11.10
C PRO A 41 6.55 -27.48 -11.39
N GLN A 42 7.52 -27.36 -10.50
CA GLN A 42 8.77 -26.69 -10.81
C GLN A 42 9.43 -27.57 -11.87
N SER A 43 9.40 -27.10 -13.11
CA SER A 43 10.26 -27.63 -14.15
C SER A 43 11.68 -27.53 -13.61
N GLY A 44 12.33 -28.70 -13.48
CA GLY A 44 13.62 -28.84 -12.82
C GLY A 44 14.71 -28.00 -13.45
N GLY A 45 15.59 -27.52 -12.59
CA GLY A 45 16.76 -26.70 -12.86
C GLY A 45 16.52 -25.29 -12.36
N ASP A 46 17.31 -24.90 -11.34
CA ASP A 46 17.41 -23.56 -10.83
C ASP A 46 17.70 -22.59 -12.01
N PRO A 47 16.68 -21.91 -12.62
CA PRO A 47 17.02 -20.86 -13.54
C PRO A 47 17.56 -19.76 -12.63
N LYS A 48 18.76 -19.31 -12.82
CA LYS A 48 19.19 -18.02 -12.27
C LYS A 48 18.02 -17.07 -12.51
N GLU A 49 17.42 -16.60 -11.43
CA GLU A 49 16.31 -15.66 -11.47
C GLU A 49 16.79 -14.46 -12.30
N VAL A 50 16.30 -14.35 -13.52
CA VAL A 50 16.71 -13.28 -14.42
C VAL A 50 16.00 -12.03 -13.91
N LYS A 51 16.73 -11.21 -13.21
CA LYS A 51 16.23 -9.93 -12.72
C LYS A 51 16.21 -8.92 -13.87
N PRO A 52 15.20 -8.02 -13.90
CA PRO A 52 15.23 -6.92 -14.86
C PRO A 52 16.41 -5.99 -14.57
N ILE A 53 17.15 -5.64 -15.61
CA ILE A 53 18.26 -4.69 -15.54
C ILE A 53 17.97 -3.59 -16.55
N LEU A 54 17.91 -2.35 -16.07
CA LEU A 54 17.75 -1.18 -16.94
C LEU A 54 19.01 -1.01 -17.79
N PRO A 55 18.90 -0.43 -18.98
CA PRO A 55 20.07 -0.23 -19.88
C PRO A 55 21.20 0.62 -19.26
N ASN A 56 20.93 1.41 -18.23
CA ASN A 56 21.95 2.12 -17.45
C ASN A 56 22.69 1.23 -16.43
N GLY A 57 22.32 -0.06 -16.32
CA GLY A 57 22.94 -1.05 -15.44
C GLY A 57 22.28 -1.22 -14.08
N GLU A 58 21.23 -0.46 -13.76
CA GLU A 58 20.51 -0.61 -12.51
C GLU A 58 19.62 -1.86 -12.50
N GLU A 59 19.73 -2.65 -11.42
CA GLU A 59 18.91 -3.82 -11.20
C GLU A 59 17.58 -3.41 -10.57
N LEU A 60 16.47 -4.00 -11.07
CA LEU A 60 15.15 -3.95 -10.44
C LEU A 60 14.87 -5.27 -9.74
N THR A 61 13.90 -5.25 -8.84
CA THR A 61 13.50 -6.44 -8.09
C THR A 61 12.20 -7.06 -8.60
N SER A 62 11.51 -6.36 -9.50
CA SER A 62 10.20 -6.75 -10.01
C SER A 62 10.25 -7.90 -11.01
N GLY A 63 9.20 -8.73 -11.02
CA GLY A 63 9.04 -9.84 -11.97
C GLY A 63 8.62 -9.39 -13.38
N SER A 64 8.04 -8.18 -13.53
CA SER A 64 7.80 -7.47 -14.79
C SER A 64 8.01 -5.99 -14.56
N ALA A 65 8.55 -5.30 -15.56
CA ALA A 65 8.77 -3.86 -15.56
C ALA A 65 8.44 -3.26 -16.93
N TYR A 66 7.79 -2.10 -16.95
CA TYR A 66 7.44 -1.39 -18.17
C TYR A 66 7.54 0.12 -17.99
N ILE A 67 8.17 0.81 -18.94
CA ILE A 67 8.28 2.28 -18.99
C ILE A 67 7.72 2.76 -20.32
N MET A 68 6.78 3.70 -20.26
CA MET A 68 6.14 4.32 -21.41
C MET A 68 6.40 5.81 -21.46
N ASP A 69 6.75 6.35 -22.63
CA ASP A 69 6.60 7.76 -22.95
C ASP A 69 5.10 8.07 -23.08
N PHE A 70 4.59 8.96 -22.24
CA PHE A 70 3.17 9.29 -22.24
C PHE A 70 2.72 9.97 -23.54
N GLU A 71 3.51 10.87 -24.10
CA GLU A 71 3.16 11.65 -25.29
C GLU A 71 2.98 10.77 -26.52
N THR A 72 3.96 9.89 -26.75
CA THR A 72 3.98 9.05 -27.96
C THR A 72 3.30 7.71 -27.76
N GLY A 73 3.21 7.22 -26.50
CA GLY A 73 2.81 5.85 -26.17
C GLY A 73 3.92 4.83 -26.44
N ASP A 74 5.11 5.28 -26.79
CA ASP A 74 6.23 4.39 -27.12
C ASP A 74 6.79 3.71 -25.86
N GLU A 75 7.23 2.48 -26.05
CA GLU A 75 7.93 1.70 -25.03
C GLU A 75 9.38 2.22 -24.89
N ILE A 76 9.72 2.73 -23.71
CA ILE A 76 11.11 3.10 -23.36
C ILE A 76 11.86 1.87 -22.83
N TYR A 77 11.20 1.03 -22.06
CA TYR A 77 11.76 -0.20 -21.51
C TYR A 77 10.66 -1.22 -21.24
N SER A 78 10.98 -2.49 -21.45
CA SER A 78 10.10 -3.61 -21.13
C SER A 78 10.91 -4.82 -20.68
N PHE A 79 10.50 -5.40 -19.57
CA PHE A 79 10.94 -6.71 -19.12
C PHE A 79 9.70 -7.52 -18.72
N ASP A 80 9.45 -8.62 -19.41
CA ASP A 80 8.25 -9.45 -19.22
C ASP A 80 6.96 -8.62 -19.22
N GLY A 81 6.93 -7.54 -20.02
CA GLY A 81 5.89 -6.51 -19.98
C GLY A 81 4.54 -6.96 -20.52
N ASP A 82 4.50 -8.03 -21.33
CA ASP A 82 3.26 -8.55 -21.94
C ASP A 82 2.63 -9.72 -21.15
N THR A 83 3.33 -10.30 -20.16
CA THR A 83 2.79 -11.40 -19.35
C THR A 83 1.77 -10.88 -18.35
N GLN A 84 0.57 -11.45 -18.38
CA GLN A 84 -0.49 -11.09 -17.44
C GLN A 84 -0.21 -11.65 -16.05
N LYS A 85 -0.31 -10.79 -15.04
CA LYS A 85 -0.10 -11.09 -13.62
C LYS A 85 -1.25 -10.52 -12.80
N ALA A 86 -1.46 -11.03 -11.58
CA ALA A 86 -2.40 -10.45 -10.64
C ALA A 86 -1.95 -9.02 -10.29
N VAL A 87 -2.89 -8.07 -10.30
CA VAL A 87 -2.59 -6.64 -10.14
C VAL A 87 -3.15 -6.03 -8.86
N ALA A 88 -3.87 -6.82 -8.06
CA ALA A 88 -4.49 -6.34 -6.83
C ALA A 88 -5.26 -5.02 -7.04
N SER A 89 -5.12 -4.09 -6.11
CA SER A 89 -5.81 -2.79 -6.09
C SER A 89 -5.46 -1.84 -7.26
N ILE A 90 -4.51 -2.17 -8.13
CA ILE A 90 -4.33 -1.42 -9.39
C ILE A 90 -5.62 -1.51 -10.23
N ALA A 91 -6.36 -2.61 -10.15
CA ALA A 91 -7.66 -2.78 -10.81
C ALA A 91 -8.69 -1.70 -10.44
N LYS A 92 -8.58 -1.08 -9.25
CA LYS A 92 -9.46 0.03 -8.82
C LYS A 92 -9.36 1.25 -9.72
N MET A 93 -8.25 1.43 -10.44
CA MET A 93 -8.16 2.51 -11.42
C MET A 93 -9.11 2.31 -12.60
N MET A 94 -9.33 1.05 -13.05
CA MET A 94 -10.40 0.77 -14.01
C MET A 94 -11.78 1.07 -13.44
N SER A 95 -12.01 0.78 -12.17
CA SER A 95 -13.27 1.13 -11.50
C SER A 95 -13.48 2.64 -11.45
N VAL A 96 -12.46 3.42 -11.07
CA VAL A 96 -12.51 4.89 -11.09
C VAL A 96 -12.74 5.41 -12.52
N TYR A 97 -12.12 4.79 -13.52
CA TYR A 97 -12.32 5.16 -14.92
C TYR A 97 -13.79 5.03 -15.33
N VAL A 98 -14.43 3.89 -15.01
CA VAL A 98 -15.86 3.67 -15.27
C VAL A 98 -16.75 4.64 -14.48
N ILE A 99 -16.39 4.98 -13.26
CA ILE A 99 -17.09 5.97 -12.43
C ILE A 99 -17.02 7.36 -13.10
N LEU A 100 -15.85 7.77 -13.56
CA LEU A 100 -15.65 9.04 -14.27
C LEU A 100 -16.42 9.07 -15.59
N ASP A 101 -16.47 7.95 -16.33
CA ASP A 101 -17.31 7.84 -17.52
C ASP A 101 -18.79 8.01 -17.18
N ALA A 102 -19.29 7.44 -16.10
CA ALA A 102 -20.67 7.61 -15.66
C ALA A 102 -20.99 9.07 -15.29
N ILE A 103 -20.03 9.77 -14.67
CA ILE A 103 -20.15 11.22 -14.39
C ILE A 103 -20.19 12.01 -15.69
N LYS A 104 -19.24 11.76 -16.61
CA LYS A 104 -19.15 12.42 -17.92
C LYS A 104 -20.43 12.24 -18.75
N ASN A 105 -21.04 11.05 -18.66
CA ASN A 105 -22.29 10.73 -19.35
C ASN A 105 -23.55 11.26 -18.66
N GLY A 106 -23.42 11.88 -17.48
CA GLY A 106 -24.54 12.45 -16.71
C GLY A 106 -25.42 11.41 -16.02
N GLU A 107 -24.92 10.19 -15.81
CA GLU A 107 -25.62 9.16 -15.07
C GLU A 107 -25.63 9.43 -13.57
N ILE A 108 -24.53 10.00 -13.05
CA ILE A 108 -24.33 10.46 -11.68
C ILE A 108 -23.53 11.78 -11.70
N ALA A 109 -23.45 12.46 -10.56
CA ALA A 109 -22.61 13.64 -10.37
C ALA A 109 -21.68 13.43 -9.16
N LEU A 110 -20.65 14.28 -9.00
CA LEU A 110 -19.72 14.20 -7.87
C LEU A 110 -20.44 14.35 -6.53
N ASP A 111 -21.47 15.18 -6.45
CA ASP A 111 -22.29 15.42 -5.26
C ASP A 111 -23.43 14.41 -5.08
N THR A 112 -23.56 13.42 -5.96
CA THR A 112 -24.57 12.36 -5.81
C THR A 112 -24.29 11.56 -4.54
N VAL A 113 -25.33 11.45 -3.70
CA VAL A 113 -25.27 10.67 -2.46
C VAL A 113 -25.21 9.17 -2.79
N VAL A 114 -24.26 8.48 -2.19
CA VAL A 114 -24.06 7.05 -2.35
C VAL A 114 -24.78 6.30 -1.22
N PRO A 115 -25.82 5.52 -1.52
CA PRO A 115 -26.49 4.70 -0.51
C PRO A 115 -25.59 3.59 0.02
N ILE A 116 -25.57 3.39 1.31
CA ILE A 116 -24.87 2.26 1.94
C ILE A 116 -25.85 1.10 2.10
N SER A 117 -25.71 0.09 1.24
CA SER A 117 -26.47 -1.15 1.34
C SER A 117 -25.99 -2.02 2.51
N GLU A 118 -26.79 -3.00 2.92
CA GLU A 118 -26.38 -4.01 3.91
C GLU A 118 -25.11 -4.76 3.46
N ASN A 119 -25.01 -5.06 2.16
CA ASN A 119 -23.82 -5.68 1.57
C ASN A 119 -22.57 -4.81 1.77
N VAL A 120 -22.64 -3.53 1.38
CA VAL A 120 -21.53 -2.57 1.52
C VAL A 120 -21.15 -2.37 2.99
N TYR A 121 -22.15 -2.21 3.87
CA TYR A 121 -21.93 -2.09 5.31
C TYR A 121 -21.14 -3.29 5.86
N ASN A 122 -21.55 -4.51 5.50
CA ASN A 122 -20.88 -5.73 5.95
C ASN A 122 -19.47 -5.86 5.32
N LEU A 123 -19.31 -5.59 4.02
CA LEU A 123 -18.02 -5.64 3.34
C LEU A 123 -17.02 -4.64 3.91
N SER A 124 -17.46 -3.44 4.31
CA SER A 124 -16.59 -2.44 4.93
C SER A 124 -16.00 -2.87 6.29
N ARG A 125 -16.41 -4.02 6.82
CA ARG A 125 -15.97 -4.63 8.09
C ARG A 125 -15.26 -5.97 7.91
N VAL A 126 -15.19 -6.48 6.69
CA VAL A 126 -14.34 -7.63 6.36
C VAL A 126 -12.88 -7.15 6.33
N GLU A 127 -11.96 -7.91 6.91
CA GLU A 127 -10.58 -7.47 7.11
C GLU A 127 -9.89 -7.01 5.84
N ASP A 128 -10.06 -7.76 4.74
CA ASP A 128 -9.50 -7.40 3.42
C ASP A 128 -10.15 -6.15 2.79
N TYR A 129 -11.40 -5.80 3.18
CA TYR A 129 -12.13 -4.61 2.71
C TYR A 129 -12.01 -3.43 3.66
N LYS A 130 -11.96 -3.70 4.96
CA LYS A 130 -11.85 -2.68 6.01
C LYS A 130 -10.44 -2.10 6.11
N MET A 131 -9.52 -2.52 5.22
CA MET A 131 -8.17 -1.98 5.30
C MET A 131 -8.19 -0.51 5.63
N MET A 132 -9.36 0.12 5.48
CA MET A 132 -9.36 1.54 5.36
C MET A 132 -10.56 2.21 6.01
N VAL A 133 -11.79 1.92 5.63
CA VAL A 133 -12.93 2.70 6.13
C VAL A 133 -14.15 1.85 6.45
N ASN A 134 -14.76 2.10 7.62
CA ASN A 134 -16.06 1.57 7.98
C ASN A 134 -17.16 2.52 7.50
N LEU A 135 -18.00 2.09 6.58
CA LEU A 135 -19.13 2.86 6.11
C LEU A 135 -20.35 2.63 7.02
N HIS A 136 -21.14 3.67 7.27
CA HIS A 136 -22.27 3.67 8.19
C HIS A 136 -23.58 4.06 7.49
N TYR A 137 -24.73 3.51 7.95
CA TYR A 137 -26.05 3.80 7.37
C TYR A 137 -26.57 5.19 7.68
N ASP A 138 -26.13 5.79 8.79
CA ASP A 138 -26.55 7.09 9.31
C ASP A 138 -25.66 8.24 8.86
N GLU A 139 -24.65 7.95 8.07
CA GLU A 139 -23.77 8.93 7.45
C GLU A 139 -24.11 9.13 5.97
N THR A 140 -23.77 10.29 5.44
CA THR A 140 -24.00 10.66 4.04
C THR A 140 -22.66 10.75 3.32
N TYR A 141 -22.48 9.97 2.28
CA TYR A 141 -21.28 9.95 1.46
C TYR A 141 -21.59 10.38 0.05
N THR A 142 -20.72 11.15 -0.56
CA THR A 142 -20.82 11.56 -1.96
C THR A 142 -19.93 10.70 -2.87
N VAL A 143 -20.23 10.70 -4.16
CA VAL A 143 -19.39 10.03 -5.17
C VAL A 143 -17.97 10.61 -5.16
N ASP A 144 -17.83 11.91 -4.93
CA ASP A 144 -16.56 12.63 -4.84
C ASP A 144 -15.68 12.07 -3.72
N GLU A 145 -16.24 12.00 -2.52
CA GLU A 145 -15.57 11.42 -1.34
C GLU A 145 -15.20 9.94 -1.55
N MET A 146 -16.09 9.16 -2.18
CA MET A 146 -15.81 7.76 -2.48
C MET A 146 -14.66 7.60 -3.46
N ILE A 147 -14.56 8.44 -4.50
CA ILE A 147 -13.43 8.43 -5.45
C ILE A 147 -12.12 8.69 -4.71
N ASP A 148 -12.09 9.69 -3.83
CA ASP A 148 -10.89 10.02 -3.07
C ASP A 148 -10.46 8.85 -2.19
N MET A 149 -11.39 8.22 -1.48
CA MET A 149 -11.11 7.04 -0.65
C MET A 149 -10.62 5.83 -1.46
N ILE A 150 -11.15 5.61 -2.67
CA ILE A 150 -10.68 4.55 -3.57
C ILE A 150 -9.24 4.80 -4.01
N ILE A 151 -8.89 6.04 -4.30
CA ILE A 151 -7.56 6.43 -4.80
C ILE A 151 -6.55 6.42 -3.66
N ILE A 152 -6.80 7.19 -2.61
CA ILE A 152 -5.86 7.49 -1.53
C ILE A 152 -5.65 6.28 -0.63
N ASP A 153 -6.74 5.73 -0.12
CA ASP A 153 -6.73 4.70 0.91
C ASP A 153 -7.04 3.29 0.36
N SER A 154 -7.28 3.20 -0.94
CA SER A 154 -7.63 1.93 -1.61
C SER A 154 -8.91 1.27 -1.11
N ALA A 155 -9.86 2.05 -0.57
CA ALA A 155 -11.08 1.59 0.08
C ALA A 155 -11.96 0.73 -0.85
N ALA A 156 -11.93 -0.59 -0.66
CA ALA A 156 -12.61 -1.55 -1.51
C ALA A 156 -14.14 -1.45 -1.38
N ALA A 157 -14.66 -1.23 -0.17
CA ALA A 157 -16.09 -1.08 0.06
C ALA A 157 -16.66 0.15 -0.65
N CYS A 158 -15.87 1.23 -0.82
CA CYS A 158 -16.27 2.40 -1.60
C CYS A 158 -16.46 2.07 -3.08
N VAL A 159 -15.62 1.20 -3.65
CA VAL A 159 -15.82 0.69 -5.03
C VAL A 159 -17.16 -0.01 -5.14
N THR A 160 -17.45 -0.94 -4.23
CA THR A 160 -18.71 -1.71 -4.27
C THR A 160 -19.92 -0.80 -4.09
N ALA A 161 -19.85 0.21 -3.22
CA ALA A 161 -20.94 1.16 -3.02
C ALA A 161 -21.28 1.93 -4.29
N VAL A 162 -20.27 2.50 -4.97
CA VAL A 162 -20.48 3.24 -6.22
C VAL A 162 -20.86 2.29 -7.36
N ALA A 163 -20.34 1.07 -7.40
CA ALA A 163 -20.71 0.06 -8.37
C ALA A 163 -22.20 -0.33 -8.25
N GLU A 164 -22.71 -0.49 -7.03
CA GLU A 164 -24.14 -0.72 -6.78
C GLU A 164 -24.99 0.47 -7.21
N LEU A 165 -24.54 1.71 -6.94
CA LEU A 165 -25.24 2.93 -7.36
C LEU A 165 -25.36 3.02 -8.89
N ILE A 166 -24.28 2.78 -9.63
CA ILE A 166 -24.24 2.96 -11.10
C ILE A 166 -24.89 1.80 -11.83
N SER A 167 -24.70 0.57 -11.34
CA SER A 167 -25.01 -0.64 -12.11
C SER A 167 -25.95 -1.62 -11.38
N GLY A 168 -26.41 -1.27 -10.17
CA GLY A 168 -27.27 -2.10 -9.35
C GLY A 168 -26.55 -3.29 -8.68
N SER A 169 -25.33 -3.62 -9.11
CA SER A 169 -24.46 -4.63 -8.48
C SER A 169 -23.03 -4.54 -9.00
N GLU A 170 -22.05 -5.00 -8.19
CA GLU A 170 -20.66 -5.12 -8.63
C GLU A 170 -20.53 -6.00 -9.89
N LYS A 171 -21.32 -7.07 -10.00
CA LYS A 171 -21.29 -7.96 -11.16
C LYS A 171 -21.65 -7.24 -12.47
N GLU A 172 -22.65 -6.37 -12.46
CA GLU A 172 -23.03 -5.58 -13.64
C GLU A 172 -22.00 -4.47 -13.90
N PHE A 173 -21.43 -3.89 -12.84
CA PHE A 173 -20.36 -2.92 -12.95
C PHE A 173 -19.09 -3.49 -13.61
N VAL A 174 -18.71 -4.72 -13.26
CA VAL A 174 -17.58 -5.43 -13.89
C VAL A 174 -17.77 -5.63 -15.40
N LYS A 175 -18.99 -5.75 -15.89
CA LYS A 175 -19.22 -5.76 -17.34
C LYS A 175 -18.80 -4.45 -17.99
N ARG A 176 -19.13 -3.31 -17.36
CA ARG A 176 -18.70 -1.99 -17.84
C ARG A 176 -17.17 -1.85 -17.80
N MET A 177 -16.51 -2.38 -16.77
CA MET A 177 -15.02 -2.42 -16.71
C MET A 177 -14.45 -3.21 -17.90
N ASN A 178 -15.04 -4.35 -18.23
CA ASN A 178 -14.60 -5.17 -19.37
C ASN A 178 -14.94 -4.54 -20.73
N GLU A 179 -16.00 -3.75 -20.82
CA GLU A 179 -16.33 -2.94 -22.01
C GLU A 179 -15.31 -1.82 -22.20
N LYS A 180 -14.97 -1.10 -21.13
CA LYS A 180 -13.93 -0.06 -21.13
C LYS A 180 -12.56 -0.65 -21.49
N ALA A 181 -12.19 -1.81 -20.94
CA ALA A 181 -10.94 -2.49 -21.30
C ALA A 181 -10.83 -2.73 -22.82
N LYS A 182 -11.90 -3.20 -23.44
CA LYS A 182 -11.96 -3.39 -24.91
C LYS A 182 -11.88 -2.06 -25.67
N GLU A 183 -12.56 -1.03 -25.17
CA GLU A 183 -12.56 0.32 -25.77
C GLU A 183 -11.15 0.90 -25.83
N ILE A 184 -10.38 0.79 -24.73
CA ILE A 184 -8.99 1.28 -24.67
C ILE A 184 -7.97 0.29 -25.26
N GLY A 185 -8.41 -0.83 -25.81
CA GLY A 185 -7.60 -1.77 -26.57
C GLY A 185 -6.72 -2.71 -25.73
N ILE A 186 -7.07 -2.96 -24.46
CA ILE A 186 -6.36 -3.94 -23.63
C ILE A 186 -7.11 -5.28 -23.58
N GLY A 187 -6.36 -6.38 -23.47
CA GLY A 187 -6.87 -7.75 -23.42
C GLY A 187 -7.24 -8.25 -22.02
N SER A 188 -7.01 -7.41 -21.00
CA SER A 188 -7.30 -7.73 -19.60
C SER A 188 -8.78 -8.05 -19.37
N VAL A 189 -9.04 -9.01 -18.46
CA VAL A 189 -10.38 -9.38 -18.04
C VAL A 189 -10.54 -9.14 -16.55
N PHE A 190 -11.52 -8.31 -16.20
CA PHE A 190 -11.85 -8.01 -14.81
C PHE A 190 -12.94 -8.97 -14.32
N TYR A 191 -12.79 -9.45 -13.09
CA TYR A 191 -13.73 -10.35 -12.40
C TYR A 191 -14.38 -9.66 -11.19
N ASN A 192 -13.74 -8.64 -10.63
CA ASN A 192 -14.27 -7.81 -9.56
C ASN A 192 -13.77 -6.37 -9.71
N GLY A 193 -14.42 -5.43 -9.05
CA GLY A 193 -14.07 -3.99 -9.10
C GLY A 193 -12.94 -3.60 -8.17
N THR A 194 -12.62 -4.42 -7.19
CA THR A 194 -11.79 -4.04 -6.05
C THR A 194 -10.34 -4.51 -6.16
N GLY A 195 -10.07 -5.53 -6.97
CA GLY A 195 -8.78 -6.23 -7.00
C GLY A 195 -8.52 -7.07 -5.76
N VAL A 196 -9.57 -7.34 -4.96
CA VAL A 196 -9.51 -8.22 -3.78
C VAL A 196 -10.25 -9.52 -4.09
N CYS A 197 -9.58 -10.62 -3.85
CA CYS A 197 -10.11 -11.98 -4.01
C CYS A 197 -10.40 -12.53 -2.61
N LEU A 198 -11.67 -12.45 -2.18
CA LEU A 198 -12.06 -12.84 -0.82
C LEU A 198 -12.02 -14.36 -0.60
N ASN A 199 -12.25 -15.12 -1.65
CA ASN A 199 -12.15 -16.57 -1.61
C ASN A 199 -11.30 -17.08 -2.78
N PRO A 200 -10.00 -17.34 -2.56
CA PRO A 200 -9.09 -17.80 -3.62
C PRO A 200 -9.50 -19.13 -4.30
N GLU A 201 -10.41 -19.90 -3.69
CA GLU A 201 -10.89 -21.15 -4.27
C GLU A 201 -12.00 -20.94 -5.32
N THR A 202 -12.77 -19.87 -5.20
CA THR A 202 -13.92 -19.57 -6.05
C THR A 202 -13.77 -18.31 -6.87
N ASP A 203 -13.05 -17.32 -6.35
CA ASP A 203 -12.89 -16.02 -6.98
C ASP A 203 -11.67 -16.02 -7.92
N LYS A 204 -11.71 -15.17 -8.91
CA LYS A 204 -10.62 -15.01 -9.86
C LYS A 204 -9.92 -13.68 -9.64
N GLU A 205 -8.60 -13.72 -9.72
CA GLU A 205 -7.77 -12.52 -9.74
C GLU A 205 -7.98 -11.72 -11.02
N ASN A 206 -7.98 -10.40 -10.91
CA ASN A 206 -7.86 -9.53 -12.06
C ASN A 206 -6.42 -9.61 -12.58
N LEU A 207 -6.26 -9.96 -13.85
CA LEU A 207 -4.96 -10.13 -14.47
C LEU A 207 -4.74 -9.05 -15.52
N MET A 208 -3.57 -8.39 -15.44
CA MET A 208 -3.10 -7.43 -16.43
C MET A 208 -1.60 -7.61 -16.67
N SER A 209 -1.13 -7.30 -17.85
CA SER A 209 0.30 -7.13 -18.10
C SER A 209 0.77 -5.74 -17.66
N ALA A 210 2.07 -5.56 -17.43
CA ALA A 210 2.63 -4.26 -17.08
C ALA A 210 2.36 -3.21 -18.18
N LYS A 211 2.40 -3.63 -19.43
CA LYS A 211 2.05 -2.81 -20.59
C LYS A 211 0.58 -2.40 -20.60
N GLU A 212 -0.34 -3.32 -20.31
CA GLU A 212 -1.79 -3.01 -20.25
C GLU A 212 -2.12 -2.05 -19.11
N VAL A 213 -1.45 -2.16 -17.96
CA VAL A 213 -1.58 -1.20 -16.86
C VAL A 213 -1.11 0.19 -17.31
N ALA A 214 0.01 0.29 -18.03
CA ALA A 214 0.51 1.57 -18.54
C ALA A 214 -0.45 2.18 -19.57
N ILE A 215 -1.02 1.37 -20.47
CA ILE A 215 -2.03 1.82 -21.45
C ILE A 215 -3.29 2.33 -20.73
N MET A 216 -3.79 1.60 -19.72
CA MET A 216 -4.94 2.04 -18.93
C MET A 216 -4.67 3.38 -18.24
N ALA A 217 -3.50 3.55 -17.63
CA ALA A 217 -3.13 4.79 -16.97
C ALA A 217 -3.03 5.95 -17.98
N LYS A 218 -2.41 5.72 -19.14
CA LYS A 218 -2.32 6.71 -20.21
C LYS A 218 -3.70 7.17 -20.67
N CYS A 219 -4.55 6.24 -21.08
CA CYS A 219 -5.91 6.57 -21.55
C CYS A 219 -6.73 7.31 -20.50
N MET A 220 -6.63 6.90 -19.23
CA MET A 220 -7.35 7.54 -18.13
C MET A 220 -6.87 8.98 -17.91
N ILE A 221 -5.57 9.25 -17.98
CA ILE A 221 -5.02 10.61 -17.84
C ILE A 221 -5.38 11.46 -19.05
N GLU A 222 -5.41 10.90 -20.27
CA GLU A 222 -5.85 11.62 -21.48
C GLU A 222 -7.33 12.02 -21.43
N ASP A 223 -8.21 11.10 -20.99
CA ASP A 223 -9.65 11.35 -20.90
C ASP A 223 -10.04 12.24 -19.70
N TYR A 224 -9.28 12.16 -18.61
CA TYR A 224 -9.52 12.81 -17.32
C TYR A 224 -8.21 13.35 -16.72
N PRO A 225 -7.62 14.41 -17.30
CA PRO A 225 -6.31 14.91 -16.85
C PRO A 225 -6.29 15.34 -15.38
N ASP A 226 -7.41 15.81 -14.85
CA ASP A 226 -7.54 16.22 -13.45
C ASP A 226 -7.41 15.05 -12.45
N ILE A 227 -7.39 13.80 -12.95
CA ILE A 227 -7.21 12.62 -12.07
C ILE A 227 -5.86 12.65 -11.34
N THR A 228 -4.83 13.22 -11.95
CA THR A 228 -3.50 13.34 -11.35
C THR A 228 -3.49 14.31 -10.17
N GLU A 229 -4.40 15.31 -10.14
CA GLU A 229 -4.56 16.18 -8.98
C GLU A 229 -5.07 15.40 -7.75
N ARG A 230 -5.91 14.37 -7.96
CA ARG A 230 -6.37 13.50 -6.89
C ARG A 230 -5.31 12.46 -6.50
N THR A 231 -4.67 11.80 -7.47
CA THR A 231 -3.71 10.74 -7.19
C THR A 231 -2.44 11.23 -6.50
N LYS A 232 -2.06 12.50 -6.66
CA LYS A 232 -0.91 13.10 -5.98
C LYS A 232 -1.19 13.60 -4.56
N CYS A 233 -2.47 13.68 -4.13
CA CYS A 233 -2.80 14.11 -2.78
C CYS A 233 -2.17 13.18 -1.75
N ALA A 234 -1.39 13.73 -0.82
CA ALA A 234 -0.73 12.94 0.21
C ALA A 234 -1.73 12.43 1.27
N SER A 235 -2.85 13.10 1.44
CA SER A 235 -3.92 12.71 2.37
C SER A 235 -5.27 13.31 1.98
N VAL A 236 -6.32 12.77 2.55
CA VAL A 236 -7.71 13.27 2.44
C VAL A 236 -8.38 13.25 3.82
N ASN A 237 -9.20 14.26 4.10
CA ASN A 237 -10.08 14.20 5.26
C ASN A 237 -11.41 13.57 4.85
N PHE A 238 -11.78 12.49 5.51
CA PHE A 238 -13.04 11.79 5.29
C PHE A 238 -13.77 11.67 6.63
N HIS A 239 -14.91 12.35 6.75
CA HIS A 239 -15.75 12.39 7.95
C HIS A 239 -14.98 12.71 9.25
N GLY A 240 -14.05 13.68 9.18
CA GLY A 240 -13.28 14.13 10.34
C GLY A 240 -12.05 13.29 10.66
N GLN A 241 -11.82 12.21 9.94
CA GLN A 241 -10.60 11.40 10.01
C GLN A 241 -9.70 11.69 8.79
N THR A 242 -8.39 11.78 9.01
CA THR A 242 -7.41 11.94 7.93
C THR A 242 -6.91 10.57 7.49
N TYR A 243 -6.99 10.32 6.18
CA TYR A 243 -6.45 9.13 5.52
C TYR A 243 -5.26 9.50 4.65
N TYR A 244 -4.20 8.71 4.69
CA TYR A 244 -2.96 8.98 3.98
C TYR A 244 -2.83 8.12 2.74
N ASN A 245 -2.23 8.71 1.70
CA ASN A 245 -2.03 8.02 0.44
C ASN A 245 -1.06 6.84 0.63
N LEU A 246 -1.53 5.67 0.25
CA LEU A 246 -0.70 4.45 0.25
C LEU A 246 0.42 4.50 -0.80
N ASN A 247 0.37 5.45 -1.73
CA ASN A 247 1.46 5.72 -2.65
C ASN A 247 2.50 6.63 -1.98
N LYS A 248 3.57 6.03 -1.50
CA LYS A 248 4.63 6.73 -0.77
C LYS A 248 5.58 7.54 -1.65
N MET A 249 5.35 7.65 -2.96
CA MET A 249 6.12 8.52 -3.85
C MET A 249 5.91 10.02 -3.55
N PHE A 250 4.93 10.34 -2.72
CA PHE A 250 4.63 11.70 -2.27
C PHE A 250 5.18 12.01 -0.88
N THR A 251 5.71 11.01 -0.20
CA THR A 251 6.20 11.09 1.18
C THR A 251 7.60 10.48 1.31
N ASP A 252 7.71 9.23 1.76
CA ASP A 252 8.97 8.58 2.12
C ASP A 252 9.90 8.35 0.93
N TYR A 253 9.33 8.05 -0.23
CA TYR A 253 10.03 7.85 -1.49
C TYR A 253 9.79 9.02 -2.46
N TYR A 254 9.71 10.23 -1.90
CA TYR A 254 9.40 11.42 -2.69
C TYR A 254 10.23 11.49 -3.97
N TYR A 255 9.53 11.74 -5.07
CA TYR A 255 10.12 12.01 -6.38
C TYR A 255 9.49 13.27 -6.97
N GLU A 256 10.29 14.30 -7.26
CA GLU A 256 9.78 15.55 -7.83
C GLU A 256 9.13 15.32 -9.19
N GLY A 257 7.88 15.76 -9.31
CA GLY A 257 7.05 15.56 -10.49
C GLY A 257 6.21 14.29 -10.45
N ALA A 258 6.39 13.40 -9.46
CA ALA A 258 5.46 12.29 -9.28
C ALA A 258 4.04 12.84 -8.98
N ASP A 259 3.04 12.29 -9.69
CA ASP A 259 1.64 12.73 -9.55
C ASP A 259 0.64 11.57 -9.60
N GLY A 260 1.13 10.34 -9.55
CA GLY A 260 0.27 9.15 -9.53
C GLY A 260 1.10 7.86 -9.52
N PHE A 261 0.51 6.71 -9.75
CA PHE A 261 -0.92 6.50 -10.01
C PHE A 261 -1.56 5.65 -8.93
N LYS A 262 -1.23 4.33 -8.85
CA LYS A 262 -1.83 3.40 -7.89
C LYS A 262 -0.87 2.27 -7.56
N ASN A 263 -0.88 1.88 -6.31
CA ASN A 263 -0.22 0.68 -5.82
C ASN A 263 -1.25 -0.41 -5.49
N GLY A 264 -0.78 -1.66 -5.41
CA GLY A 264 -1.59 -2.81 -5.04
C GLY A 264 -0.77 -3.85 -4.30
N MET A 265 -1.44 -4.65 -3.47
CA MET A 265 -0.83 -5.80 -2.81
C MET A 265 -1.92 -6.79 -2.41
N THR A 266 -1.70 -8.05 -2.74
CA THR A 266 -2.37 -9.23 -2.18
C THR A 266 -1.33 -10.36 -2.07
N PRO A 267 -1.57 -11.41 -1.30
CA PRO A 267 -0.68 -12.56 -1.29
C PRO A 267 -0.43 -13.17 -2.68
N ALA A 268 -1.41 -13.09 -3.58
CA ALA A 268 -1.31 -13.62 -4.94
C ALA A 268 -0.54 -12.70 -5.89
N SER A 269 -0.71 -11.37 -5.76
CA SER A 269 -0.11 -10.39 -6.66
C SER A 269 1.29 -9.96 -6.24
N GLY A 270 1.66 -10.14 -4.96
CA GLY A 270 2.83 -9.43 -4.40
C GLY A 270 2.66 -7.91 -4.45
N TYR A 271 3.75 -7.17 -4.34
CA TYR A 271 3.77 -5.71 -4.31
C TYR A 271 3.81 -5.13 -5.73
N CYS A 272 2.73 -4.49 -6.14
CA CYS A 272 2.56 -3.91 -7.46
C CYS A 272 2.54 -2.38 -7.40
N MET A 273 3.05 -1.73 -8.46
CA MET A 273 3.03 -0.28 -8.59
C MET A 273 2.82 0.13 -10.05
N CYS A 274 1.92 1.08 -10.25
CA CYS A 274 1.84 1.93 -11.43
C CYS A 274 2.20 3.35 -10.97
N GLY A 275 3.32 3.88 -11.46
CA GLY A 275 3.79 5.22 -11.18
C GLY A 275 3.64 6.13 -12.40
N THR A 276 3.36 7.42 -12.17
CA THR A 276 3.46 8.46 -13.21
C THR A 276 4.13 9.70 -12.63
N ALA A 277 4.92 10.34 -13.46
CA ALA A 277 5.59 11.59 -13.13
C ALA A 277 5.71 12.50 -14.35
N ILE A 278 5.73 13.81 -14.11
CA ILE A 278 5.94 14.84 -15.12
C ILE A 278 7.11 15.74 -14.70
N ARG A 279 8.11 15.90 -15.57
CA ARG A 279 9.23 16.83 -15.41
C ARG A 279 9.54 17.50 -16.73
N ASP A 280 9.83 18.81 -16.71
CA ASP A 280 10.13 19.62 -17.91
C ASP A 280 9.10 19.42 -19.04
N GLY A 281 7.82 19.26 -18.68
CA GLY A 281 6.72 19.03 -19.60
C GLY A 281 6.72 17.63 -20.27
N LYS A 282 7.61 16.72 -19.87
CA LYS A 282 7.62 15.32 -20.28
C LYS A 282 6.97 14.47 -19.21
N ARG A 283 6.06 13.58 -19.61
CA ARG A 283 5.44 12.62 -18.70
C ARG A 283 5.85 11.21 -19.04
N ILE A 284 6.12 10.41 -18.04
CA ILE A 284 6.34 8.96 -18.18
C ILE A 284 5.40 8.18 -17.26
N ILE A 285 5.13 6.95 -17.67
CA ILE A 285 4.40 5.96 -16.87
C ILE A 285 5.32 4.76 -16.64
N THR A 286 5.38 4.30 -15.40
CA THR A 286 6.15 3.12 -15.01
C THR A 286 5.27 2.08 -14.33
N VAL A 287 5.54 0.79 -14.58
CA VAL A 287 4.78 -0.29 -13.96
C VAL A 287 5.72 -1.39 -13.50
N THR A 288 5.55 -1.86 -12.27
CA THR A 288 6.24 -3.03 -11.70
C THR A 288 5.25 -4.07 -11.18
N LEU A 289 5.39 -5.37 -11.57
CA LEU A 289 4.47 -6.48 -11.24
C LEU A 289 5.23 -7.82 -11.06
N PRO A 290 5.28 -8.44 -9.88
CA PRO A 290 5.41 -7.82 -8.57
C PRO A 290 6.84 -7.38 -8.29
N SER A 291 7.04 -6.49 -7.31
CA SER A 291 8.33 -6.24 -6.68
C SER A 291 8.51 -7.11 -5.42
N ASN A 292 9.76 -7.26 -4.95
CA ASN A 292 10.09 -8.20 -3.87
C ASN A 292 9.60 -7.75 -2.49
N SER A 293 9.42 -6.45 -2.27
CA SER A 293 8.92 -5.90 -1.01
C SER A 293 8.09 -4.64 -1.22
N ASN A 294 7.47 -4.16 -0.14
CA ASN A 294 6.72 -2.91 -0.14
C ASN A 294 7.61 -1.72 -0.52
N GLU A 295 8.82 -1.65 0.00
CA GLU A 295 9.82 -0.62 -0.27
C GLU A 295 10.35 -0.74 -1.71
N ALA A 296 10.60 -1.98 -2.13
CA ALA A 296 11.17 -2.27 -3.44
C ALA A 296 10.32 -1.73 -4.60
N ARG A 297 8.98 -1.78 -4.51
CA ARG A 297 8.12 -1.22 -5.57
C ARG A 297 8.32 0.29 -5.77
N PHE A 298 8.62 1.05 -4.69
CA PHE A 298 8.89 2.48 -4.78
C PHE A 298 10.31 2.76 -5.26
N THR A 299 11.32 2.04 -4.74
CA THR A 299 12.71 2.19 -5.19
C THR A 299 12.90 1.76 -6.64
N ASP A 300 12.25 0.70 -7.09
CA ASP A 300 12.22 0.30 -8.50
C ASP A 300 11.57 1.39 -9.36
N THR A 301 10.43 1.96 -8.90
CA THR A 301 9.74 3.05 -9.59
C THR A 301 10.65 4.28 -9.73
N THR A 302 11.39 4.66 -8.69
CA THR A 302 12.35 5.77 -8.72
C THR A 302 13.43 5.54 -9.78
N LYS A 303 14.06 4.36 -9.79
CA LYS A 303 15.06 4.00 -10.82
C LYS A 303 14.49 4.04 -12.23
N MET A 304 13.26 3.58 -12.40
CA MET A 304 12.56 3.61 -13.70
C MET A 304 12.22 5.04 -14.12
N PHE A 305 11.87 5.93 -13.20
CA PHE A 305 11.69 7.35 -13.48
C PHE A 305 13.02 7.99 -13.92
N ASP A 306 14.10 7.79 -13.16
CA ASP A 306 15.42 8.34 -13.49
C ASP A 306 15.88 7.88 -14.88
N TYR A 307 15.75 6.57 -15.17
CA TYR A 307 16.09 6.06 -16.48
C TYR A 307 15.18 6.62 -17.59
N GLY A 308 13.87 6.57 -17.41
CA GLY A 308 12.90 7.02 -18.41
C GLY A 308 13.07 8.50 -18.75
N PHE A 309 13.22 9.37 -17.76
CA PHE A 309 13.48 10.79 -17.96
C PHE A 309 14.83 11.04 -18.63
N SER A 310 15.88 10.30 -18.27
CA SER A 310 17.19 10.42 -18.92
C SER A 310 17.12 10.10 -20.42
N VAL A 311 16.33 9.11 -20.82
CA VAL A 311 16.08 8.77 -22.24
C VAL A 311 15.39 9.93 -22.97
N LEU A 312 14.48 10.63 -22.28
CA LEU A 312 13.80 11.82 -22.82
C LEU A 312 14.61 13.12 -22.72
N GLY A 313 15.87 13.03 -22.23
CA GLY A 313 16.75 14.19 -22.11
C GLY A 313 16.42 15.14 -20.97
N VAL A 314 15.71 14.68 -19.95
CA VAL A 314 15.35 15.45 -18.74
C VAL A 314 16.39 15.21 -17.64
N ASP A 315 16.84 16.27 -16.97
CA ASP A 315 17.72 16.17 -15.81
C ASP A 315 16.96 15.67 -14.58
N VAL A 316 17.51 14.64 -13.94
CA VAL A 316 16.95 14.01 -12.73
C VAL A 316 17.84 14.18 -11.50
N SER A 317 18.94 14.92 -11.59
CA SER A 317 19.94 15.06 -10.52
C SER A 317 19.37 15.62 -9.22
N ASP A 318 18.25 16.33 -9.27
CA ASP A 318 17.58 16.93 -8.12
C ASP A 318 16.22 16.27 -7.78
N ALA A 319 15.82 15.22 -8.50
CA ALA A 319 14.48 14.64 -8.39
C ALA A 319 14.09 14.15 -6.98
N GLN A 320 15.08 13.79 -6.18
CA GLN A 320 14.88 13.33 -4.79
C GLN A 320 15.36 14.36 -3.75
N SER A 321 16.10 15.39 -4.18
CA SER A 321 16.75 16.34 -3.27
C SER A 321 15.80 17.38 -2.66
N LYS A 322 14.65 17.59 -3.27
CA LYS A 322 13.64 18.58 -2.88
C LYS A 322 12.47 17.99 -2.12
N ASN A 323 12.64 16.83 -1.50
CA ASN A 323 11.57 16.19 -0.74
C ASN A 323 11.00 17.15 0.33
N PRO A 324 9.76 17.65 0.18
CA PRO A 324 9.16 18.57 1.15
C PRO A 324 8.91 17.90 2.51
N ASN A 325 8.94 16.57 2.55
CA ASN A 325 8.76 15.81 3.80
C ASN A 325 10.10 15.55 4.52
N VAL A 326 11.24 15.90 3.91
CA VAL A 326 12.51 15.94 4.63
C VAL A 326 12.61 17.29 5.32
N PRO A 327 12.67 17.32 6.65
CA PRO A 327 12.74 18.57 7.39
C PRO A 327 13.88 19.47 6.88
N ASN A 328 13.56 20.68 6.43
CA ASN A 328 14.55 21.70 6.19
C ASN A 328 14.90 22.37 7.52
N VAL A 329 15.57 21.61 8.37
CA VAL A 329 15.91 21.99 9.73
C VAL A 329 17.40 22.29 9.85
N LYS A 330 17.75 23.18 10.76
CA LYS A 330 19.13 23.56 11.08
C LYS A 330 19.41 23.28 12.55
N ASP A 331 20.66 23.07 12.86
CA ASP A 331 21.10 22.95 14.26
C ASP A 331 20.62 24.16 15.07
N GLY A 332 19.85 23.89 16.13
CA GLY A 332 19.27 24.94 17.00
C GLY A 332 17.80 25.30 16.68
N ASP A 333 17.20 24.73 15.65
CA ASP A 333 15.74 24.87 15.43
C ASP A 333 14.97 24.23 16.60
N GLU A 334 13.93 24.93 17.07
CA GLU A 334 12.97 24.37 18.03
C GLU A 334 11.97 23.49 17.30
N ILE A 335 11.85 22.24 17.73
CA ILE A 335 10.98 21.25 17.11
C ILE A 335 9.82 20.95 18.03
N THR A 336 8.60 21.11 17.51
CA THR A 336 7.37 20.68 18.18
C THR A 336 7.03 19.26 17.75
N VAL A 337 6.55 18.42 18.68
CA VAL A 337 6.00 17.10 18.38
C VAL A 337 4.55 17.09 18.81
N ASN A 338 3.66 16.75 17.89
CA ASN A 338 2.23 16.70 18.12
C ASN A 338 1.72 15.29 17.80
N ILE A 339 0.86 14.74 18.65
CA ILE A 339 0.23 13.44 18.47
C ILE A 339 -1.24 13.68 18.15
N ASP A 340 -1.72 13.09 17.03
CA ASP A 340 -3.10 13.13 16.54
C ASP A 340 -3.69 14.54 16.38
N GLY A 341 -2.84 15.56 16.18
CA GLY A 341 -3.25 16.95 16.02
C GLY A 341 -3.73 17.64 17.31
N ASN A 342 -3.85 16.90 18.40
CA ASN A 342 -4.49 17.37 19.65
C ASN A 342 -3.57 17.42 20.87
N TYR A 343 -2.43 16.72 20.83
CA TYR A 343 -1.53 16.62 21.96
C TYR A 343 -0.11 17.05 21.60
N VAL A 344 0.31 18.22 22.11
CA VAL A 344 1.69 18.69 21.98
C VAL A 344 2.53 18.06 23.09
N MET A 345 3.58 17.32 22.69
CA MET A 345 4.47 16.65 23.62
C MET A 345 5.39 17.63 24.36
N GLU A 346 5.57 17.40 25.64
CA GLU A 346 6.60 18.06 26.45
C GLU A 346 7.78 17.11 26.67
N PHE A 347 9.00 17.64 26.57
CA PHE A 347 10.24 16.90 26.79
C PHE A 347 11.03 17.54 27.96
N PRO A 348 10.69 17.23 29.21
CA PRO A 348 11.23 17.94 30.38
C PRO A 348 12.74 17.71 30.57
N ASP A 349 13.25 16.54 30.17
CA ASP A 349 14.65 16.16 30.45
C ASP A 349 15.60 16.45 29.29
N GLN A 350 15.15 16.21 28.07
CA GLN A 350 15.93 16.38 26.85
C GLN A 350 15.01 16.73 25.70
N GLN A 351 15.19 17.89 25.11
CA GLN A 351 14.45 18.34 23.93
C GLN A 351 14.88 17.54 22.69
N PRO A 352 13.99 17.43 21.67
CA PRO A 352 14.39 17.05 20.32
C PRO A 352 15.60 17.88 19.85
N VAL A 353 16.47 17.27 19.07
CA VAL A 353 17.64 17.96 18.50
C VAL A 353 17.71 17.73 17.00
N VAL A 354 18.33 18.68 16.32
CA VAL A 354 18.67 18.54 14.90
C VAL A 354 20.16 18.20 14.77
N ILE A 355 20.46 17.10 14.09
CA ILE A 355 21.83 16.67 13.79
C ILE A 355 21.88 16.23 12.33
N ASN A 356 22.78 16.82 11.54
CA ASN A 356 22.95 16.53 10.12
C ASN A 356 21.62 16.61 9.33
N ASN A 357 20.82 17.63 9.56
CA ASN A 357 19.51 17.86 8.97
C ASN A 357 18.49 16.74 9.26
N ARG A 358 18.63 16.04 10.38
CA ARG A 358 17.67 15.06 10.88
C ARG A 358 17.21 15.42 12.28
N VAL A 359 15.92 15.31 12.51
CA VAL A 359 15.35 15.49 13.84
C VAL A 359 15.47 14.19 14.62
N LEU A 360 16.15 14.27 15.77
CA LEU A 360 16.30 13.16 16.71
C LEU A 360 15.50 13.47 17.97
N ILE A 361 14.68 12.52 18.40
CA ILE A 361 13.74 12.70 19.51
C ILE A 361 14.07 11.73 20.65
N PRO A 362 13.97 12.17 21.92
CA PRO A 362 14.09 11.28 23.07
C PRO A 362 13.01 10.18 23.02
N ILE A 363 13.43 8.94 22.74
CA ILE A 363 12.52 7.87 22.36
C ILE A 363 11.56 7.44 23.46
N ARG A 364 12.03 7.36 24.71
CA ARG A 364 11.22 6.84 25.82
C ARG A 364 9.94 7.62 26.01
N ALA A 365 10.04 8.97 26.13
CA ALA A 365 8.88 9.82 26.35
C ALA A 365 7.82 9.65 25.27
N LEU A 366 8.27 9.57 24.01
CA LEU A 366 7.35 9.40 22.89
C LEU A 366 6.69 8.02 22.87
N MET A 367 7.48 6.94 22.95
CA MET A 367 6.94 5.60 22.80
C MET A 367 6.04 5.19 23.97
N GLU A 368 6.35 5.67 25.19
CA GLU A 368 5.46 5.48 26.35
C GLU A 368 4.14 6.25 26.18
N THR A 369 4.16 7.44 25.54
CA THR A 369 2.94 8.18 25.19
C THR A 369 2.10 7.44 24.15
N LEU A 370 2.75 6.71 23.25
CA LEU A 370 2.09 5.82 22.26
C LEU A 370 1.78 4.43 22.83
N GLU A 371 1.79 4.28 24.16
CA GLU A 371 1.47 3.04 24.88
C GLU A 371 2.38 1.85 24.49
N LYS A 372 3.62 2.12 24.08
CA LYS A 372 4.62 1.10 23.79
C LYS A 372 5.57 0.92 24.97
N LYS A 373 5.95 -0.32 25.24
CA LYS A 373 6.94 -0.65 26.28
C LYS A 373 8.35 -0.33 25.80
N VAL A 374 9.15 0.37 26.63
CA VAL A 374 10.53 0.72 26.30
C VAL A 374 11.48 0.19 27.38
N GLU A 375 12.37 -0.71 26.99
CA GLU A 375 13.33 -1.37 27.86
C GLU A 375 14.76 -1.08 27.39
N TRP A 376 15.71 -1.17 28.32
CA TRP A 376 17.14 -1.10 28.04
C TRP A 376 17.79 -2.45 28.31
N ASP A 377 18.34 -3.04 27.26
CA ASP A 377 19.18 -4.24 27.38
C ASP A 377 20.64 -3.79 27.61
N SER A 378 21.10 -3.94 28.85
CA SER A 378 22.46 -3.56 29.24
C SER A 378 23.54 -4.53 28.75
N GLU A 379 23.18 -5.77 28.44
CA GLU A 379 24.12 -6.78 27.95
C GLU A 379 24.50 -6.52 26.49
N ASN A 380 23.50 -6.17 25.67
CA ASN A 380 23.68 -5.89 24.25
C ASN A 380 23.77 -4.39 23.94
N SER A 381 23.62 -3.51 24.94
CA SER A 381 23.59 -2.06 24.77
C SER A 381 22.53 -1.60 23.76
N GLN A 382 21.33 -2.16 23.89
CA GLN A 382 20.21 -1.91 22.98
C GLN A 382 18.99 -1.31 23.66
N VAL A 383 18.27 -0.48 22.95
CA VAL A 383 16.88 -0.13 23.26
C VAL A 383 15.98 -1.17 22.63
N ILE A 384 15.06 -1.69 23.42
CA ILE A 384 14.00 -2.60 22.98
C ILE A 384 12.67 -1.88 23.17
N ILE A 385 11.89 -1.77 22.09
CA ILE A 385 10.55 -1.18 22.10
C ILE A 385 9.61 -2.25 21.65
N SER A 386 8.49 -2.47 22.36
CA SER A 386 7.56 -3.55 22.02
C SER A 386 6.12 -3.20 22.34
N ASP A 387 5.22 -3.83 21.60
CA ASP A 387 3.81 -4.03 21.93
C ASP A 387 3.46 -5.52 21.84
N ASP A 388 2.18 -5.86 21.72
CA ASP A 388 1.71 -7.24 21.73
C ASP A 388 2.20 -8.08 20.52
N THR A 389 2.52 -7.42 19.41
CA THR A 389 2.84 -8.08 18.13
C THR A 389 4.20 -7.72 17.58
N THR A 390 4.70 -6.54 17.89
CA THR A 390 5.89 -5.97 17.26
C THR A 390 6.98 -5.70 18.30
N THR A 391 8.22 -6.05 17.97
CA THR A 391 9.40 -5.71 18.77
C THR A 391 10.44 -5.06 17.87
N VAL A 392 10.95 -3.92 18.30
CA VAL A 392 12.02 -3.17 17.64
C VAL A 392 13.24 -3.12 18.53
N LYS A 393 14.44 -3.43 17.98
CA LYS A 393 15.72 -3.41 18.68
C LYS A 393 16.69 -2.50 17.95
N LEU A 394 17.34 -1.59 18.66
CA LEU A 394 18.28 -0.62 18.08
C LEU A 394 19.37 -0.23 19.08
N SER A 395 20.53 0.18 18.57
CA SER A 395 21.70 0.56 19.38
C SER A 395 22.20 1.96 19.02
N ALA A 396 22.68 2.70 20.00
CA ALA A 396 23.31 4.00 19.73
C ALA A 396 24.55 3.85 18.83
N GLY A 397 24.68 4.71 17.85
CA GLY A 397 25.76 4.71 16.88
C GLY A 397 25.64 3.67 15.75
N ASN A 398 24.56 2.88 15.72
CA ASN A 398 24.27 1.93 14.66
C ASN A 398 23.02 2.38 13.88
N ASP A 399 23.14 2.51 12.58
CA ASP A 399 22.03 2.88 11.68
C ASP A 399 21.11 1.72 11.30
N LYS A 400 21.27 0.55 11.92
CA LYS A 400 20.44 -0.62 11.71
C LYS A 400 19.46 -0.84 12.87
N MET A 401 18.22 -1.06 12.53
CA MET A 401 17.14 -1.42 13.41
C MET A 401 16.65 -2.83 13.06
N ILE A 402 16.44 -3.68 14.04
CA ILE A 402 15.82 -4.99 13.86
C ILE A 402 14.35 -4.89 14.26
N LYS A 403 13.48 -5.20 13.33
CA LYS A 403 12.03 -5.30 13.55
C LYS A 403 11.62 -6.76 13.54
N GLU A 404 10.95 -7.19 14.59
CA GLU A 404 10.35 -8.51 14.73
C GLU A 404 8.83 -8.37 14.82
N VAL A 405 8.09 -9.09 13.98
CA VAL A 405 6.62 -9.09 14.00
C VAL A 405 6.13 -10.50 14.22
N THR A 406 5.35 -10.72 15.27
CA THR A 406 4.77 -12.00 15.62
C THR A 406 3.30 -12.04 15.20
N ASN A 407 2.94 -12.99 14.35
CA ASN A 407 1.56 -13.21 13.98
C ASN A 407 0.78 -13.74 15.19
N PRO A 408 -0.23 -13.05 15.71
CA PRO A 408 -0.94 -13.44 16.92
C PRO A 408 -1.76 -14.74 16.77
N LEU A 409 -2.06 -15.15 15.53
CA LEU A 409 -2.83 -16.36 15.25
C LEU A 409 -1.96 -17.61 15.13
N THR A 410 -0.77 -17.47 14.48
CA THR A 410 0.13 -18.60 14.21
C THR A 410 1.28 -18.69 15.20
N GLY A 411 1.61 -17.58 15.87
CA GLY A 411 2.80 -17.47 16.73
C GLY A 411 4.12 -17.40 15.95
N GLU A 412 4.07 -17.34 14.62
CA GLU A 412 5.28 -17.19 13.79
C GLU A 412 5.81 -15.77 13.88
N THR A 413 7.12 -15.63 14.03
CA THR A 413 7.81 -14.34 14.07
C THR A 413 8.61 -14.15 12.78
N THR A 414 8.39 -13.04 12.12
CA THR A 414 9.22 -12.55 11.00
C THR A 414 10.20 -11.52 11.51
N THR A 415 11.42 -11.50 10.97
CA THR A 415 12.47 -10.54 11.35
C THR A 415 12.93 -9.78 10.10
N GLU A 416 13.02 -8.47 10.22
CA GLU A 416 13.45 -7.55 9.18
C GLU A 416 14.56 -6.64 9.70
N GLU A 417 15.59 -6.38 8.88
CA GLU A 417 16.60 -5.35 9.16
C GLU A 417 16.20 -4.08 8.41
N VAL A 418 15.99 -2.98 9.13
CA VAL A 418 15.63 -1.67 8.61
C VAL A 418 16.80 -0.73 8.76
N ILE A 419 17.20 -0.05 7.69
CA ILE A 419 18.25 0.98 7.72
C ILE A 419 17.61 2.31 8.11
N LEU A 420 18.13 2.92 9.17
CA LEU A 420 17.71 4.24 9.65
C LEU A 420 18.40 5.33 8.83
N ASP A 421 17.72 6.44 8.62
CA ASP A 421 18.27 7.60 7.92
C ASP A 421 19.28 8.41 8.77
N ALA A 422 19.38 8.11 10.07
CA ALA A 422 20.43 8.53 10.97
C ALA A 422 20.62 7.51 12.10
N ALA A 423 21.85 7.32 12.57
CA ALA A 423 22.09 6.48 13.73
C ALA A 423 21.56 7.12 15.02
N PRO A 424 20.96 6.34 15.93
CA PRO A 424 20.61 6.81 17.27
C PRO A 424 21.82 7.39 18.01
N VAL A 425 21.62 8.45 18.79
CA VAL A 425 22.67 9.08 19.59
C VAL A 425 22.32 9.08 21.08
N ASN A 426 23.35 9.08 21.92
CA ASN A 426 23.19 9.26 23.37
C ASN A 426 23.56 10.68 23.75
N ILE A 427 22.57 11.45 24.21
CA ILE A 427 22.78 12.82 24.71
C ILE A 427 22.21 12.89 26.13
N ASN A 428 23.03 13.34 27.10
CA ASN A 428 22.62 13.48 28.49
C ASN A 428 21.99 12.21 29.08
N SER A 429 22.53 11.03 28.74
CA SER A 429 22.01 9.72 29.14
C SER A 429 20.58 9.42 28.59
N ARG A 430 20.19 10.07 27.52
CA ARG A 430 18.98 9.78 26.78
C ARG A 430 19.34 9.32 25.36
N ILE A 431 18.69 8.25 24.91
CA ILE A 431 18.81 7.81 23.52
C ILE A 431 17.81 8.61 22.69
N LEU A 432 18.35 9.36 21.73
CA LEU A 432 17.58 10.08 20.72
C LEU A 432 17.76 9.35 19.39
N LEU A 433 16.69 9.26 18.63
CA LEU A 433 16.71 8.55 17.35
C LEU A 433 15.82 9.22 16.30
N PRO A 434 16.10 8.94 15.02
CA PRO A 434 15.24 9.36 13.92
C PRO A 434 13.89 8.69 14.08
N ILE A 435 12.86 9.51 14.26
CA ILE A 435 11.56 9.06 14.75
C ILE A 435 10.80 8.20 13.76
N ARG A 436 10.88 8.54 12.47
CA ARG A 436 10.01 8.01 11.43
C ARG A 436 10.01 6.47 11.39
N ALA A 437 11.17 5.86 11.16
CA ALA A 437 11.27 4.40 11.01
C ALA A 437 10.79 3.64 12.25
N VAL A 438 11.01 4.19 13.44
CA VAL A 438 10.59 3.55 14.69
C VAL A 438 9.09 3.63 14.90
N VAL A 439 8.50 4.80 14.69
CA VAL A 439 7.06 5.03 14.89
C VAL A 439 6.25 4.27 13.83
N GLU A 440 6.72 4.28 12.58
CA GLU A 440 6.10 3.53 11.47
C GLU A 440 6.20 2.01 11.65
N ALA A 441 7.23 1.51 12.35
CA ALA A 441 7.32 0.08 12.68
C ALA A 441 6.13 -0.41 13.53
N PHE A 442 5.49 0.49 14.28
CA PHE A 442 4.31 0.25 15.10
C PHE A 442 3.00 0.73 14.47
N GLY A 443 2.98 0.98 13.15
CA GLY A 443 1.76 1.31 12.40
C GLY A 443 1.29 2.77 12.54
N ALA A 444 2.09 3.67 13.13
CA ALA A 444 1.78 5.10 13.14
C ALA A 444 2.40 5.80 11.92
N ALA A 445 1.91 6.98 11.55
CA ALA A 445 2.46 7.81 10.47
C ALA A 445 3.17 9.04 11.04
N VAL A 446 4.21 9.53 10.33
CA VAL A 446 4.97 10.71 10.71
C VAL A 446 4.97 11.74 9.58
N ILE A 447 4.45 12.93 9.87
CA ILE A 447 4.35 14.05 8.92
C ILE A 447 5.19 15.21 9.45
N TRP A 448 5.87 15.90 8.56
CA TRP A 448 6.58 17.13 8.86
C TRP A 448 5.80 18.35 8.36
N GLU A 449 5.57 19.31 9.24
CA GLU A 449 5.00 20.62 8.92
C GLU A 449 6.10 21.69 8.91
N GLU A 450 6.50 22.10 7.71
CA GLU A 450 7.64 23.01 7.53
C GLU A 450 7.41 24.40 8.14
N GLU A 451 6.22 24.95 8.02
CA GLU A 451 5.92 26.31 8.49
C GLU A 451 5.97 26.43 10.01
N THR A 452 5.54 25.39 10.72
CA THR A 452 5.46 25.36 12.18
C THR A 452 6.64 24.62 12.83
N LYS A 453 7.52 24.00 12.04
CA LYS A 453 8.57 23.09 12.51
C LYS A 453 8.01 22.00 13.42
N THR A 454 6.87 21.45 13.03
CA THR A 454 6.15 20.45 13.82
C THR A 454 6.25 19.07 13.19
N ILE A 455 6.57 18.08 14.00
CA ILE A 455 6.38 16.67 13.67
C ILE A 455 4.99 16.26 14.16
N LEU A 456 4.10 15.94 13.23
CA LEU A 456 2.81 15.37 13.52
C LEU A 456 2.91 13.84 13.45
N ILE A 457 2.58 13.17 14.54
CA ILE A 457 2.50 11.71 14.64
C ILE A 457 1.04 11.33 14.72
N ILE A 458 0.61 10.49 13.80
CA ILE A 458 -0.75 9.94 13.79
C ILE A 458 -0.67 8.52 14.33
N ALA A 459 -1.15 8.34 15.55
CA ALA A 459 -1.23 7.04 16.21
C ALA A 459 -2.46 6.26 15.69
N GLY A 460 -2.30 4.96 15.46
CA GLY A 460 -3.44 4.09 15.13
C GLY A 460 -3.80 4.01 13.65
N VAL A 461 -2.86 4.24 12.73
CA VAL A 461 -3.00 3.87 11.32
C VAL A 461 -2.65 2.38 11.18
N CYS A 462 -3.54 1.51 11.69
CA CYS A 462 -3.49 0.06 11.48
C CYS A 462 -4.60 -0.37 10.55
#